data_10bdc957214eebaa991de17b5fd8f0b0
#
_entry.id   10bdc957214eebaa991de17b5fd8f0b0
#
_cell.length_a   1.000
_cell.length_b   1.000
_cell.length_c   1.000
_cell.angle_alpha   90.00
_cell.angle_beta   90.00
_cell.angle_gamma   90.00
#
_symmetry.space_group_name_H-M   'P 1'
#
loop_
_entity.id
_entity.type
_entity.pdbx_description
1 polymer ?
#
loop_
_entity_poly.entity_id
_entity_poly.type
_entity_poly.pdbx_seq_one_letter_code
_entity_poly.pdbx_strand_id
1 'polypeptide(L)'
;MNNTKHPRNRGIALNQDWLDSVQMNRSALERRCASLTKRRSIKKEWQAAWLLKSLRCMDLTTLSSDDTPDRVRRLCTKARQPLRPELIESLGLSALKPRVGAVCVYHAYVETAVDALKKTGIPVAAVSTGFPHGLNSMPRRIEEIKDSVAAGAEEIDIVITRAHVFSGNWKALYAEISAFRKACGDAHLKTILGTGELGTFRNVAKASLVCMMAGADFIKTSTGKESVNA
;
A
#
# COMPACT_ATOMS: atom_id res chain seq x y z
N MET A 1 5.33 26.01 -0.62
CA MET A 1 4.74 25.01 -1.54
C MET A 1 3.55 24.42 -0.81
N ASN A 2 2.34 24.67 -1.30
CA ASN A 2 1.12 24.16 -0.70
C ASN A 2 1.16 22.64 -0.72
N ASN A 3 1.33 22.04 0.46
CA ASN A 3 1.16 20.62 0.65
C ASN A 3 -0.36 20.35 0.58
N THR A 4 -0.89 20.22 -0.63
CA THR A 4 -2.26 19.75 -0.82
C THR A 4 -2.29 18.30 -0.37
N LYS A 5 -2.55 18.10 0.93
CA LYS A 5 -2.82 16.78 1.48
C LYS A 5 -3.95 16.18 0.65
N HIS A 6 -3.68 15.11 -0.06
CA HIS A 6 -4.71 14.38 -0.78
C HIS A 6 -5.86 14.03 0.20
N PRO A 7 -7.12 14.24 -0.19
CA PRO A 7 -8.23 13.95 0.70
C PRO A 7 -8.24 12.47 1.07
N ARG A 8 -8.52 12.18 2.34
CA ARG A 8 -8.69 10.80 2.82
C ARG A 8 -10.06 10.27 2.44
N ASN A 9 -10.13 8.98 2.17
CA ASN A 9 -11.41 8.31 1.99
C ASN A 9 -12.18 8.35 3.32
N ARG A 10 -13.33 9.01 3.33
CA ARG A 10 -14.20 9.09 4.52
C ARG A 10 -14.98 7.82 4.76
N GLY A 11 -14.98 6.91 3.80
CA GLY A 11 -15.84 5.74 3.81
C GLY A 11 -17.32 6.07 3.60
N ILE A 12 -18.10 5.03 3.52
CA ILE A 12 -19.57 5.05 3.50
C ILE A 12 -20.10 3.90 4.36
N ALA A 13 -21.37 3.90 4.71
CA ALA A 13 -21.97 2.76 5.39
C ALA A 13 -21.83 1.47 4.59
N LEU A 14 -21.68 0.34 5.29
CA LEU A 14 -21.62 -0.97 4.65
C LEU A 14 -22.88 -1.22 3.83
N ASN A 15 -22.75 -1.43 2.54
CA ASN A 15 -23.84 -1.75 1.63
C ASN A 15 -23.79 -3.24 1.27
N GLN A 16 -24.72 -3.99 1.83
CA GLN A 16 -24.80 -5.45 1.63
C GLN A 16 -25.22 -5.80 0.20
N ASP A 17 -26.08 -5.00 -0.43
CA ASP A 17 -26.57 -5.26 -1.80
C ASP A 17 -25.42 -5.18 -2.81
N TRP A 18 -24.46 -4.25 -2.59
CA TRP A 18 -23.25 -4.20 -3.42
C TRP A 18 -22.43 -5.48 -3.30
N LEU A 19 -22.28 -6.00 -2.08
CA LEU A 19 -21.54 -7.25 -1.88
C LEU A 19 -22.25 -8.45 -2.53
N ASP A 20 -23.58 -8.50 -2.46
CA ASP A 20 -24.36 -9.60 -3.02
C ASP A 20 -24.42 -9.54 -4.55
N SER A 21 -24.31 -8.34 -5.12
CA SER A 21 -24.23 -8.14 -6.57
C SER A 21 -22.88 -8.53 -7.20
N VAL A 22 -21.82 -8.77 -6.40
CA VAL A 22 -20.50 -9.13 -6.94
C VAL A 22 -20.55 -10.42 -7.74
N GLN A 23 -20.38 -10.29 -9.05
CA GLN A 23 -20.26 -11.38 -10.01
C GLN A 23 -18.83 -11.43 -10.56
N MET A 24 -18.19 -12.61 -10.51
CA MET A 24 -16.82 -12.80 -10.97
C MET A 24 -16.75 -13.98 -11.94
N ASN A 25 -16.37 -13.69 -13.17
CA ASN A 25 -16.13 -14.72 -14.19
C ASN A 25 -14.60 -14.96 -14.31
N ARG A 26 -14.13 -16.06 -13.72
CA ARG A 26 -12.71 -16.42 -13.69
C ARG A 26 -12.12 -16.51 -15.10
N SER A 27 -12.77 -17.22 -16.01
CA SER A 27 -12.27 -17.41 -17.38
C SER A 27 -12.15 -16.08 -18.14
N ALA A 28 -13.09 -15.15 -17.93
CA ALA A 28 -13.02 -13.82 -18.53
C ALA A 28 -11.85 -13.01 -17.97
N LEU A 29 -11.61 -13.07 -16.65
CA LEU A 29 -10.46 -12.41 -16.02
C LEU A 29 -9.14 -12.97 -16.52
N GLU A 30 -8.97 -14.28 -16.56
CA GLU A 30 -7.75 -14.94 -17.04
C GLU A 30 -7.47 -14.59 -18.51
N ARG A 31 -8.50 -14.61 -19.38
CA ARG A 31 -8.35 -14.15 -20.77
C ARG A 31 -7.95 -12.69 -20.87
N ARG A 32 -8.53 -11.81 -20.04
CA ARG A 32 -8.16 -10.40 -20.00
C ARG A 32 -6.70 -10.23 -19.60
N CYS A 33 -6.25 -10.89 -18.52
CA CYS A 33 -4.85 -10.86 -18.09
C CYS A 33 -3.91 -11.37 -19.19
N ALA A 34 -4.20 -12.50 -19.81
CA ALA A 34 -3.42 -13.04 -20.93
C ALA A 34 -3.37 -12.10 -22.13
N SER A 35 -4.42 -11.30 -22.35
CA SER A 35 -4.43 -10.31 -23.46
C SER A 35 -3.54 -9.10 -23.18
N LEU A 36 -3.32 -8.72 -21.91
CA LEU A 36 -2.54 -7.53 -21.57
C LEU A 36 -1.08 -7.65 -22.00
N THR A 37 -0.48 -8.83 -21.82
CA THR A 37 0.92 -9.10 -22.21
C THR A 37 1.13 -9.11 -23.71
N LYS A 38 0.06 -9.33 -24.50
CA LYS A 38 0.09 -9.36 -25.96
C LYS A 38 -0.24 -8.01 -26.61
N ARG A 39 -0.58 -7.00 -25.80
CA ARG A 39 -0.90 -5.67 -26.33
C ARG A 39 0.36 -4.98 -26.85
N ARG A 40 0.14 -4.04 -27.78
CA ARG A 40 1.23 -3.22 -28.33
C ARG A 40 2.01 -2.55 -27.19
N SER A 41 3.33 -2.77 -27.16
CA SER A 41 4.21 -2.12 -26.22
C SER A 41 4.43 -0.64 -26.56
N ILE A 42 4.55 0.18 -25.54
CA ILE A 42 4.97 1.58 -25.66
C ILE A 42 6.48 1.60 -25.88
N LYS A 43 6.98 2.48 -26.76
CA LYS A 43 8.40 2.53 -27.14
C LYS A 43 8.95 3.95 -27.04
N LYS A 44 10.29 4.05 -27.09
CA LYS A 44 11.06 5.31 -27.13
C LYS A 44 10.70 6.26 -25.99
N GLU A 45 10.50 7.53 -26.29
CA GLU A 45 10.18 8.60 -25.33
C GLU A 45 8.94 8.32 -24.48
N TRP A 46 7.93 7.69 -25.04
CA TRP A 46 6.74 7.28 -24.30
C TRP A 46 7.04 6.17 -23.28
N GLN A 47 7.95 5.24 -23.63
CA GLN A 47 8.39 4.22 -22.68
C GLN A 47 9.17 4.86 -21.53
N ALA A 48 10.07 5.80 -21.82
CA ALA A 48 10.80 6.54 -20.81
C ALA A 48 9.86 7.32 -19.88
N ALA A 49 8.85 8.01 -20.43
CA ALA A 49 7.83 8.72 -19.66
C ALA A 49 7.05 7.79 -18.71
N TRP A 50 6.65 6.60 -19.19
CA TRP A 50 5.96 5.62 -18.36
C TRP A 50 6.86 5.03 -17.27
N LEU A 51 8.14 4.78 -17.55
CA LEU A 51 9.11 4.32 -16.54
C LEU A 51 9.30 5.37 -15.44
N LEU A 52 9.42 6.65 -15.81
CA LEU A 52 9.48 7.76 -14.85
C LEU A 52 8.19 7.89 -14.04
N LYS A 53 7.03 7.67 -14.66
CA LYS A 53 5.75 7.66 -13.94
C LYS A 53 5.67 6.49 -12.97
N SER A 54 6.08 5.30 -13.39
CA SER A 54 6.11 4.10 -12.53
C SER A 54 7.02 4.30 -11.32
N LEU A 55 8.19 4.94 -11.49
CA LEU A 55 9.10 5.26 -10.41
C LEU A 55 8.38 6.05 -9.30
N ARG A 56 7.58 7.05 -9.67
CA ARG A 56 6.82 7.87 -8.72
C ARG A 56 5.66 7.14 -8.02
N CYS A 57 5.32 5.95 -8.50
CA CYS A 57 4.28 5.09 -7.92
C CYS A 57 4.88 3.94 -7.10
N MET A 58 6.19 3.88 -6.95
CA MET A 58 6.86 2.82 -6.19
C MET A 58 6.97 3.20 -4.72
N ASP A 59 6.57 2.26 -3.85
CA ASP A 59 6.97 2.27 -2.45
C ASP A 59 8.23 1.42 -2.31
N LEU A 60 9.39 2.05 -2.08
CA LEU A 60 10.61 1.29 -1.79
C LEU A 60 10.48 0.65 -0.41
N THR A 61 10.53 -0.68 -0.38
CA THR A 61 10.16 -1.47 0.79
C THR A 61 11.32 -2.30 1.30
N THR A 62 11.52 -2.31 2.61
CA THR A 62 12.31 -3.34 3.30
C THR A 62 11.53 -3.84 4.50
N LEU A 63 11.30 -5.17 4.55
CA LEU A 63 10.50 -5.84 5.58
C LEU A 63 11.18 -7.16 5.96
N SER A 64 12.50 -7.14 6.06
CA SER A 64 13.29 -8.28 6.51
C SER A 64 13.45 -8.27 8.03
N SER A 65 13.46 -9.45 8.64
CA SER A 65 13.66 -9.59 10.09
C SER A 65 15.06 -9.18 10.55
N ASP A 66 16.01 -9.11 9.61
CA ASP A 66 17.41 -8.71 9.82
C ASP A 66 17.68 -7.26 9.39
N ASP A 67 16.64 -6.45 9.20
CA ASP A 67 16.81 -5.04 8.89
C ASP A 67 17.50 -4.30 10.04
N THR A 68 18.28 -3.29 9.68
CA THR A 68 18.99 -2.41 10.60
C THR A 68 18.71 -0.95 10.26
N PRO A 69 18.91 -0.01 11.19
CA PRO A 69 18.78 1.42 10.90
C PRO A 69 19.62 1.87 9.70
N ASP A 70 20.82 1.32 9.52
CA ASP A 70 21.69 1.69 8.40
C ASP A 70 21.19 1.15 7.06
N ARG A 71 20.59 -0.06 7.04
CA ARG A 71 19.92 -0.60 5.85
C ARG A 71 18.75 0.30 5.46
N VAL A 72 17.95 0.75 6.42
CA VAL A 72 16.84 1.69 6.20
C VAL A 72 17.35 3.04 5.68
N ARG A 73 18.41 3.62 6.26
CA ARG A 73 19.02 4.86 5.76
C ARG A 73 19.51 4.73 4.33
N ARG A 74 20.12 3.59 3.97
CA ARG A 74 20.53 3.30 2.59
C ARG A 74 19.34 3.23 1.63
N LEU A 75 18.23 2.60 2.06
CA LEU A 75 17.00 2.58 1.28
C LEU A 75 16.45 3.99 1.06
N CYS A 76 16.42 4.81 2.10
CA CYS A 76 15.99 6.22 2.01
C CYS A 76 16.90 7.05 1.07
N THR A 77 18.18 6.76 1.04
CA THR A 77 19.11 7.41 0.06
C THR A 77 18.73 7.03 -1.36
N LYS A 78 18.45 5.77 -1.65
CA LYS A 78 17.96 5.33 -2.96
C LYS A 78 16.60 5.97 -3.31
N ALA A 79 15.72 6.11 -2.32
CA ALA A 79 14.40 6.74 -2.51
C ALA A 79 14.50 8.20 -2.96
N ARG A 80 15.44 8.96 -2.37
CA ARG A 80 15.70 10.37 -2.73
C ARG A 80 16.37 10.53 -4.08
N GLN A 81 17.23 9.59 -4.44
CA GLN A 81 18.03 9.65 -5.65
C GLN A 81 17.94 8.32 -6.42
N PRO A 82 16.74 8.02 -6.99
CA PRO A 82 16.51 6.76 -7.66
C PRO A 82 17.15 6.64 -9.03
N LEU A 83 17.59 7.76 -9.62
CA LEU A 83 18.29 7.83 -10.90
C LEU A 83 19.67 8.46 -10.71
N ARG A 84 20.62 8.00 -11.51
CA ARG A 84 21.96 8.60 -11.54
C ARG A 84 21.90 10.03 -12.07
N PRO A 85 22.73 10.96 -11.54
CA PRO A 85 22.75 12.36 -11.97
C PRO A 85 22.94 12.53 -13.47
N GLU A 86 23.81 11.71 -14.08
CA GLU A 86 24.10 11.77 -15.51
C GLU A 86 22.87 11.44 -16.37
N LEU A 87 22.01 10.54 -15.90
CA LEU A 87 20.73 10.24 -16.57
C LEU A 87 19.73 11.38 -16.43
N ILE A 88 19.68 12.01 -15.24
CA ILE A 88 18.80 13.16 -14.99
C ILE A 88 19.16 14.30 -15.94
N GLU A 89 20.44 14.57 -16.09
CA GLU A 89 20.96 15.63 -16.96
C GLU A 89 20.72 15.31 -18.43
N SER A 90 21.13 14.13 -18.90
CA SER A 90 20.99 13.72 -20.31
C SER A 90 19.55 13.66 -20.79
N LEU A 91 18.60 13.39 -19.88
CA LEU A 91 17.16 13.37 -20.18
C LEU A 91 16.45 14.70 -19.91
N GLY A 92 17.16 15.73 -19.47
CA GLY A 92 16.57 17.04 -19.14
C GLY A 92 15.58 17.00 -17.97
N LEU A 93 15.76 16.09 -17.01
CA LEU A 93 14.80 15.82 -15.93
C LEU A 93 15.07 16.63 -14.65
N SER A 94 16.04 17.51 -14.62
CA SER A 94 16.45 18.25 -13.41
C SER A 94 15.29 19.03 -12.76
N ALA A 95 14.38 19.58 -13.55
CA ALA A 95 13.20 20.29 -13.08
C ALA A 95 12.15 19.35 -12.45
N LEU A 96 12.07 18.08 -12.86
CA LEU A 96 11.09 17.11 -12.39
C LEU A 96 11.43 16.51 -11.02
N LYS A 97 12.71 16.61 -10.59
CA LYS A 97 13.21 16.04 -9.34
C LYS A 97 12.68 14.62 -9.13
N PRO A 98 13.07 13.64 -9.95
CA PRO A 98 12.55 12.26 -9.87
C PRO A 98 12.77 11.70 -8.47
N ARG A 99 11.71 11.14 -7.89
CA ARG A 99 11.72 10.48 -6.59
C ARG A 99 10.68 9.36 -6.56
N VAL A 100 10.80 8.44 -5.63
CA VAL A 100 9.80 7.37 -5.42
C VAL A 100 8.53 7.90 -4.74
N GLY A 101 7.49 7.08 -4.72
CA GLY A 101 6.22 7.39 -4.09
C GLY A 101 6.31 7.44 -2.58
N ALA A 102 6.88 6.41 -1.96
CA ALA A 102 7.05 6.28 -0.52
C ALA A 102 8.25 5.38 -0.16
N VAL A 103 8.58 5.33 1.13
CA VAL A 103 9.45 4.30 1.72
C VAL A 103 8.63 3.54 2.75
N CYS A 104 8.57 2.20 2.61
CA CYS A 104 7.80 1.32 3.49
C CYS A 104 8.73 0.48 4.36
N VAL A 105 8.49 0.51 5.68
CA VAL A 105 9.30 -0.16 6.69
C VAL A 105 8.43 -0.78 7.80
N TYR A 106 9.02 -1.61 8.67
CA TYR A 106 8.40 -1.96 9.94
C TYR A 106 8.29 -0.73 10.86
N HIS A 107 7.28 -0.75 11.76
CA HIS A 107 7.04 0.34 12.73
C HIS A 107 8.30 0.69 13.56
N ALA A 108 9.14 -0.30 13.88
CA ALA A 108 10.39 -0.10 14.61
C ALA A 108 11.41 0.82 13.90
N TYR A 109 11.26 1.04 12.60
CA TYR A 109 12.17 1.84 11.79
C TYR A 109 11.54 3.12 11.25
N VAL A 110 10.31 3.46 11.66
CA VAL A 110 9.61 4.65 11.18
C VAL A 110 10.41 5.92 11.49
N GLU A 111 10.82 6.12 12.73
CA GLU A 111 11.62 7.31 13.12
C GLU A 111 12.91 7.43 12.30
N THR A 112 13.61 6.31 12.10
CA THR A 112 14.83 6.26 11.27
C THR A 112 14.56 6.71 9.82
N ALA A 113 13.45 6.24 9.24
CA ALA A 113 13.08 6.60 7.87
C ALA A 113 12.61 8.06 7.79
N VAL A 114 11.81 8.53 8.75
CA VAL A 114 11.33 9.91 8.83
C VAL A 114 12.50 10.88 8.93
N ASP A 115 13.48 10.59 9.79
CA ASP A 115 14.69 11.43 9.93
C ASP A 115 15.51 11.46 8.63
N ALA A 116 15.70 10.31 8.00
CA ALA A 116 16.46 10.21 6.75
C ALA A 116 15.78 10.89 5.56
N LEU A 117 14.44 11.03 5.59
CA LEU A 117 13.63 11.62 4.51
C LEU A 117 13.18 13.06 4.80
N LYS A 118 13.64 13.67 5.88
CA LYS A 118 13.30 15.07 6.20
C LYS A 118 13.50 15.99 5.00
N LYS A 119 12.53 16.88 4.75
CA LYS A 119 12.52 17.88 3.67
C LYS A 119 12.52 17.32 2.24
N THR A 120 12.37 16.01 2.05
CA THR A 120 12.30 15.41 0.70
C THR A 120 10.88 15.40 0.14
N GLY A 121 9.87 15.40 1.01
CA GLY A 121 8.46 15.20 0.68
C GLY A 121 8.14 13.77 0.22
N ILE A 122 8.99 12.80 0.53
CA ILE A 122 8.72 11.36 0.35
C ILE A 122 8.08 10.86 1.64
N PRO A 123 6.84 10.37 1.62
CA PRO A 123 6.17 9.85 2.82
C PRO A 123 6.80 8.55 3.31
N VAL A 124 6.65 8.30 4.60
CA VAL A 124 7.00 7.03 5.22
C VAL A 124 5.74 6.22 5.44
N ALA A 125 5.72 5.01 4.92
CA ALA A 125 4.69 4.01 5.15
C ALA A 125 5.17 3.00 6.21
N ALA A 126 4.29 2.63 7.13
CA ALA A 126 4.55 1.61 8.14
C ALA A 126 3.62 0.41 7.96
N VAL A 127 4.17 -0.81 7.86
CA VAL A 127 3.34 -2.02 7.99
C VAL A 127 2.89 -2.16 9.43
N SER A 128 1.65 -2.61 9.66
CA SER A 128 1.02 -2.59 10.96
C SER A 128 0.02 -3.74 11.14
N THR A 129 -0.62 -3.76 12.30
CA THR A 129 -1.69 -4.68 12.70
C THR A 129 -1.24 -6.13 12.84
N GLY A 130 -0.01 -6.34 13.29
CA GLY A 130 0.60 -7.67 13.43
C GLY A 130 1.01 -8.25 12.07
N PHE A 131 1.57 -7.41 11.20
CA PHE A 131 2.13 -7.82 9.91
C PHE A 131 3.14 -8.97 10.09
N PRO A 132 3.14 -10.03 9.22
CA PRO A 132 2.34 -10.17 7.99
C PRO A 132 0.99 -10.88 8.17
N HIS A 133 0.66 -11.41 9.32
CA HIS A 133 -0.49 -12.31 9.49
C HIS A 133 -1.76 -11.65 9.99
N GLY A 134 -1.67 -10.50 10.67
CA GLY A 134 -2.83 -9.76 11.16
C GLY A 134 -3.56 -10.43 12.34
N LEU A 135 -2.88 -11.25 13.15
CA LEU A 135 -3.50 -12.10 14.17
C LEU A 135 -3.36 -11.59 15.62
N ASN A 136 -2.80 -10.41 15.83
CA ASN A 136 -2.79 -9.79 17.15
C ASN A 136 -4.19 -9.36 17.60
N SER A 137 -4.39 -9.22 18.91
CA SER A 137 -5.66 -8.71 19.45
C SER A 137 -5.94 -7.29 18.94
N MET A 138 -7.22 -6.99 18.79
CA MET A 138 -7.67 -5.70 18.23
C MET A 138 -7.10 -4.47 18.96
N PRO A 139 -7.04 -4.42 20.33
CA PRO A 139 -6.43 -3.30 21.03
C PRO A 139 -4.95 -3.09 20.66
N ARG A 140 -4.15 -4.16 20.57
CA ARG A 140 -2.74 -4.09 20.23
C ARG A 140 -2.51 -3.62 18.80
N ARG A 141 -3.37 -4.05 17.88
CA ARG A 141 -3.32 -3.60 16.48
C ARG A 141 -3.61 -2.09 16.35
N ILE A 142 -4.54 -1.58 17.15
CA ILE A 142 -4.86 -0.15 17.19
C ILE A 142 -3.71 0.66 17.82
N GLU A 143 -3.09 0.15 18.89
CA GLU A 143 -1.91 0.78 19.50
C GLU A 143 -0.75 0.87 18.50
N GLU A 144 -0.43 -0.22 17.82
CA GLU A 144 0.64 -0.27 16.80
C GLU A 144 0.44 0.78 15.68
N ILE A 145 -0.81 0.99 15.23
CA ILE A 145 -1.13 2.06 14.27
C ILE A 145 -0.82 3.44 14.88
N LYS A 146 -1.31 3.72 16.09
CA LYS A 146 -1.12 5.00 16.75
C LYS A 146 0.35 5.31 16.99
N ASP A 147 1.12 4.32 17.43
CA ASP A 147 2.55 4.45 17.68
C ASP A 147 3.29 4.78 16.37
N SER A 148 2.96 4.10 15.26
CA SER A 148 3.53 4.39 13.96
C SER A 148 3.20 5.81 13.47
N VAL A 149 1.96 6.26 13.66
CA VAL A 149 1.56 7.64 13.32
C VAL A 149 2.28 8.66 14.21
N ALA A 150 2.38 8.40 15.52
CA ALA A 150 3.12 9.26 16.44
C ALA A 150 4.62 9.35 16.11
N ALA A 151 5.21 8.26 15.61
CA ALA A 151 6.59 8.21 15.10
C ALA A 151 6.77 8.94 13.75
N GLY A 152 5.71 9.42 13.14
CA GLY A 152 5.73 10.23 11.91
C GLY A 152 5.41 9.48 10.63
N ALA A 153 4.85 8.28 10.69
CA ALA A 153 4.33 7.60 9.48
C ALA A 153 3.16 8.39 8.88
N GLU A 154 3.22 8.64 7.57
CA GLU A 154 2.17 9.31 6.81
C GLU A 154 1.23 8.33 6.11
N GLU A 155 1.60 7.06 6.04
CA GLU A 155 0.84 5.97 5.45
C GLU A 155 0.93 4.73 6.36
N ILE A 156 -0.20 4.04 6.54
CA ILE A 156 -0.28 2.84 7.37
C ILE A 156 -0.80 1.68 6.51
N ASP A 157 0.02 0.66 6.37
CA ASP A 157 -0.28 -0.54 5.61
C ASP A 157 -0.74 -1.65 6.56
N ILE A 158 -2.06 -1.76 6.76
CA ILE A 158 -2.65 -2.77 7.66
C ILE A 158 -2.88 -4.09 6.96
N VAL A 159 -2.88 -5.19 7.73
CA VAL A 159 -3.29 -6.52 7.27
C VAL A 159 -4.69 -6.81 7.79
N ILE A 160 -5.60 -7.22 6.91
CA ILE A 160 -6.97 -7.61 7.29
C ILE A 160 -6.99 -8.95 8.03
N THR A 161 -8.01 -9.18 8.86
CA THR A 161 -8.30 -10.51 9.40
C THR A 161 -8.97 -11.38 8.34
N ARG A 162 -8.19 -12.20 7.64
CA ARG A 162 -8.69 -13.06 6.54
C ARG A 162 -9.81 -14.02 6.96
N ALA A 163 -9.84 -14.42 8.23
CA ALA A 163 -10.92 -15.25 8.77
C ALA A 163 -12.32 -14.63 8.58
N HIS A 164 -12.44 -13.29 8.62
CA HIS A 164 -13.73 -12.62 8.35
C HIS A 164 -14.19 -12.82 6.91
N VAL A 165 -13.26 -12.86 5.97
CA VAL A 165 -13.54 -13.10 4.55
C VAL A 165 -14.02 -14.54 4.34
N PHE A 166 -13.30 -15.53 4.92
CA PHE A 166 -13.62 -16.94 4.77
C PHE A 166 -14.97 -17.32 5.42
N SER A 167 -15.32 -16.67 6.54
CA SER A 167 -16.60 -16.87 7.20
C SER A 167 -17.75 -16.03 6.60
N GLY A 168 -17.45 -15.16 5.62
CA GLY A 168 -18.43 -14.22 5.07
C GLY A 168 -18.89 -13.16 6.07
N ASN A 169 -18.13 -12.93 7.14
CA ASN A 169 -18.47 -11.93 8.16
C ASN A 169 -18.02 -10.52 7.74
N TRP A 170 -18.70 -9.99 6.72
CA TRP A 170 -18.40 -8.68 6.14
C TRP A 170 -18.61 -7.53 7.12
N LYS A 171 -19.54 -7.68 8.07
CA LYS A 171 -19.76 -6.68 9.13
C LYS A 171 -18.57 -6.58 10.06
N ALA A 172 -17.97 -7.71 10.45
CA ALA A 172 -16.77 -7.71 11.29
C ALA A 172 -15.57 -7.11 10.56
N LEU A 173 -15.37 -7.46 9.28
CA LEU A 173 -14.32 -6.85 8.46
C LEU A 173 -14.51 -5.34 8.35
N TYR A 174 -15.73 -4.88 8.07
CA TYR A 174 -16.03 -3.45 7.99
C TYR A 174 -15.73 -2.73 9.30
N ALA A 175 -16.17 -3.28 10.43
CA ALA A 175 -15.93 -2.70 11.76
C ALA A 175 -14.43 -2.64 12.09
N GLU A 176 -13.68 -3.68 11.76
CA GLU A 176 -12.23 -3.75 11.91
C GLU A 176 -11.55 -2.60 11.15
N ILE A 177 -11.80 -2.50 9.83
CA ILE A 177 -11.16 -1.48 8.99
C ILE A 177 -11.58 -0.06 9.37
N SER A 178 -12.84 0.14 9.76
CA SER A 178 -13.33 1.43 10.25
C SER A 178 -12.60 1.86 11.54
N ALA A 179 -12.32 0.92 12.44
CA ALA A 179 -11.54 1.20 13.64
C ALA A 179 -10.08 1.55 13.31
N PHE A 180 -9.46 0.87 12.34
CA PHE A 180 -8.12 1.20 11.86
C PHE A 180 -8.09 2.55 11.15
N ARG A 181 -9.07 2.87 10.30
CA ARG A 181 -9.19 4.20 9.69
C ARG A 181 -9.19 5.30 10.75
N LYS A 182 -9.99 5.10 11.81
CA LYS A 182 -10.05 6.05 12.92
C LYS A 182 -8.70 6.20 13.64
N ALA A 183 -7.99 5.10 13.85
CA ALA A 183 -6.66 5.11 14.50
C ALA A 183 -5.59 5.80 13.65
N CYS A 184 -5.67 5.72 12.32
CA CYS A 184 -4.73 6.37 11.41
C CYS A 184 -4.83 7.91 11.37
N GLY A 185 -5.93 8.51 11.87
CA GLY A 185 -6.11 9.96 11.79
C GLY A 185 -5.91 10.50 10.37
N ASP A 186 -4.94 11.40 10.20
CA ASP A 186 -4.59 12.01 8.91
C ASP A 186 -3.67 11.15 8.02
N ALA A 187 -3.15 10.01 8.49
CA ALA A 187 -2.33 9.14 7.66
C ALA A 187 -3.19 8.40 6.62
N HIS A 188 -2.64 8.08 5.44
CA HIS A 188 -3.30 7.21 4.49
C HIS A 188 -3.43 5.79 5.03
N LEU A 189 -4.57 5.17 4.77
CA LEU A 189 -4.81 3.77 5.10
C LEU A 189 -4.73 2.91 3.84
N LYS A 190 -3.78 1.98 3.82
CA LYS A 190 -3.70 0.94 2.80
C LYS A 190 -4.08 -0.40 3.44
N THR A 191 -4.95 -1.16 2.80
CA THR A 191 -5.43 -2.45 3.33
C THR A 191 -4.83 -3.61 2.55
N ILE A 192 -3.97 -4.38 3.19
CA ILE A 192 -3.34 -5.57 2.60
C ILE A 192 -4.32 -6.74 2.72
N LEU A 193 -4.76 -7.26 1.59
CA LEU A 193 -5.75 -8.34 1.51
C LEU A 193 -5.11 -9.73 1.64
N GLY A 194 -3.89 -9.91 1.11
CA GLY A 194 -3.31 -11.23 0.92
C GLY A 194 -4.06 -12.01 -0.17
N THR A 195 -4.14 -11.43 -1.39
CA THR A 195 -5.00 -11.93 -2.48
C THR A 195 -4.71 -13.38 -2.85
N GLY A 196 -3.44 -13.82 -2.80
CA GLY A 196 -3.05 -15.20 -3.07
C GLY A 196 -3.61 -16.21 -2.06
N GLU A 197 -4.01 -15.75 -0.87
CA GLU A 197 -4.56 -16.60 0.20
C GLU A 197 -6.09 -16.50 0.34
N LEU A 198 -6.77 -15.60 -0.39
CA LEU A 198 -8.23 -15.43 -0.26
C LEU A 198 -9.06 -16.45 -1.04
N GLY A 199 -8.43 -17.39 -1.74
CA GLY A 199 -9.06 -18.55 -2.37
C GLY A 199 -9.84 -18.25 -3.65
N THR A 200 -10.59 -17.16 -3.76
CA THR A 200 -11.39 -16.82 -4.95
C THR A 200 -11.33 -15.34 -5.30
N PHE A 201 -11.42 -15.02 -6.59
CA PHE A 201 -11.54 -13.61 -7.04
C PHE A 201 -12.78 -12.92 -6.47
N ARG A 202 -13.85 -13.66 -6.17
CA ARG A 202 -15.04 -13.12 -5.52
C ARG A 202 -14.73 -12.63 -4.11
N ASN A 203 -13.94 -13.39 -3.34
CA ASN A 203 -13.51 -12.98 -2.00
C ASN A 203 -12.63 -11.72 -2.08
N VAL A 204 -11.70 -11.68 -3.03
CA VAL A 204 -10.86 -10.50 -3.26
C VAL A 204 -11.72 -9.27 -3.56
N ALA A 205 -12.68 -9.38 -4.49
CA ALA A 205 -13.56 -8.28 -4.86
C ALA A 205 -14.42 -7.81 -3.68
N LYS A 206 -15.06 -8.73 -2.95
CA LYS A 206 -15.89 -8.39 -1.78
C LYS A 206 -15.06 -7.75 -0.67
N ALA A 207 -13.90 -8.33 -0.32
CA ALA A 207 -13.00 -7.76 0.68
C ALA A 207 -12.53 -6.35 0.29
N SER A 208 -12.18 -6.13 -0.99
CA SER A 208 -11.81 -4.81 -1.50
C SER A 208 -12.93 -3.79 -1.34
N LEU A 209 -14.17 -4.16 -1.70
CA LEU A 209 -15.34 -3.28 -1.55
C LEU A 209 -15.58 -2.92 -0.09
N VAL A 210 -15.53 -3.91 0.82
CA VAL A 210 -15.69 -3.66 2.27
C VAL A 210 -14.62 -2.71 2.79
N CYS A 211 -13.35 -2.93 2.43
CA CYS A 211 -12.25 -2.06 2.84
C CYS A 211 -12.44 -0.63 2.33
N MET A 212 -12.83 -0.46 1.06
CA MET A 212 -13.11 0.86 0.49
C MET A 212 -14.28 1.55 1.17
N MET A 213 -15.39 0.84 1.42
CA MET A 213 -16.52 1.38 2.17
C MET A 213 -16.13 1.77 3.59
N ALA A 214 -15.24 1.05 4.24
CA ALA A 214 -14.77 1.32 5.59
C ALA A 214 -13.72 2.45 5.68
N GLY A 215 -13.31 3.05 4.55
CA GLY A 215 -12.43 4.20 4.51
C GLY A 215 -10.97 3.91 4.16
N ALA A 216 -10.67 2.76 3.53
CA ALA A 216 -9.34 2.53 2.96
C ALA A 216 -9.08 3.47 1.80
N ASP A 217 -7.92 4.14 1.79
CA ASP A 217 -7.48 4.99 0.68
C ASP A 217 -6.93 4.14 -0.47
N PHE A 218 -6.31 2.99 -0.14
CA PHE A 218 -5.73 2.06 -1.10
C PHE A 218 -6.04 0.60 -0.75
N ILE A 219 -6.19 -0.21 -1.77
CA ILE A 219 -6.17 -1.68 -1.66
C ILE A 219 -4.77 -2.15 -2.04
N LYS A 220 -4.14 -2.93 -1.16
CA LYS A 220 -2.83 -3.54 -1.38
C LYS A 220 -3.01 -5.06 -1.52
N THR A 221 -2.39 -5.66 -2.53
CA THR A 221 -2.66 -7.06 -2.85
C THR A 221 -2.04 -8.02 -1.85
N SER A 222 -0.79 -7.78 -1.43
CA SER A 222 0.03 -8.79 -0.76
C SER A 222 0.92 -8.20 0.32
N THR A 223 1.32 -9.02 1.28
CA THR A 223 2.36 -8.69 2.27
C THR A 223 3.77 -8.88 1.70
N GLY A 224 3.92 -9.69 0.65
CA GLY A 224 5.21 -10.16 0.14
C GLY A 224 5.78 -11.33 0.95
N LYS A 225 5.00 -11.88 1.89
CA LYS A 225 5.36 -13.02 2.75
C LYS A 225 4.49 -14.26 2.50
N GLU A 226 3.48 -14.13 1.65
CA GLU A 226 2.67 -15.24 1.18
C GLU A 226 3.47 -16.12 0.20
N SER A 227 3.11 -17.41 0.11
CA SER A 227 3.68 -18.35 -0.86
C SER A 227 3.33 -17.98 -2.30
N VAL A 228 2.16 -17.35 -2.50
CA VAL A 228 1.68 -16.82 -3.77
C VAL A 228 1.34 -15.35 -3.59
N ASN A 229 2.17 -14.48 -4.13
CA ASN A 229 1.85 -13.06 -4.23
C ASN A 229 0.96 -12.81 -5.46
N ALA A 230 0.25 -11.69 -5.46
CA ALA A 230 -0.64 -11.32 -6.58
C ALA A 230 0.13 -11.08 -7.88
#